data_6c5d11caf2db223043129ae5c237064f
#
_entry.id   6c5d11caf2db223043129ae5c237064f
#
_cell.length_a   1.000
_cell.length_b   1.000
_cell.length_c   1.000
_cell.angle_alpha   90.00
_cell.angle_beta   90.00
_cell.angle_gamma   90.00
#
_symmetry.space_group_name_H-M   'P 1'
#
loop_
_entity.id
_entity.type
_entity.pdbx_description
1 polymer ?
#
loop_
_entity_poly.entity_id
_entity_poly.type
_entity_poly.pdbx_seq_one_letter_code
_entity_poly.pdbx_strand_id
1 'polypeptide(L)'
;MIEYLHINDDDLESMIELYKEYLNDGEFVEQELRRKYVECDYTGVKAVDGDKMAGFASMAKGLDFTYPHPELEERLRAIVEDDIAYTGDAVVVREEYRGNGISHRMFEECYKLMCERKAKYILTELWIYPGGDIPAEDSVLSLGRVVYREYIEDFYKDLDKYGMTCPICGDHCSCSACIELHRTEVE
;
A
#
# COMPACT_ATOMS: atom_id res chain seq x y z
N MET A 1 18.83 8.68 -14.03
CA MET A 1 18.00 7.61 -14.68
C MET A 1 17.39 6.79 -13.56
N ILE A 2 16.06 6.63 -13.53
CA ILE A 2 15.40 5.90 -12.45
C ILE A 2 15.62 4.40 -12.63
N GLU A 3 16.12 3.76 -11.58
CA GLU A 3 16.25 2.31 -11.47
C GLU A 3 15.19 1.77 -10.50
N TYR A 4 14.71 0.56 -10.76
CA TYR A 4 13.71 -0.12 -9.92
C TYR A 4 14.35 -1.36 -9.31
N LEU A 5 14.42 -1.38 -7.98
CA LEU A 5 15.13 -2.40 -7.22
C LEU A 5 14.22 -2.96 -6.12
N HIS A 6 14.46 -4.18 -5.70
CA HIS A 6 13.76 -4.72 -4.52
C HIS A 6 14.18 -3.97 -3.26
N ILE A 7 13.23 -3.77 -2.36
CA ILE A 7 13.47 -3.23 -1.02
C ILE A 7 14.33 -4.21 -0.23
N ASN A 8 15.27 -3.69 0.56
CA ASN A 8 16.13 -4.44 1.47
C ASN A 8 16.27 -3.72 2.81
N ASP A 9 17.00 -4.33 3.76
CA ASP A 9 17.11 -3.84 5.15
C ASP A 9 17.68 -2.43 5.25
N ASP A 10 18.57 -2.02 4.34
CA ASP A 10 19.19 -0.69 4.33
C ASP A 10 18.21 0.42 3.93
N ASP A 11 17.06 0.07 3.38
CA ASP A 11 16.06 1.02 2.88
C ASP A 11 15.09 1.51 3.94
N LEU A 12 14.98 0.80 5.07
CA LEU A 12 13.93 1.01 6.07
C LEU A 12 13.86 2.46 6.58
N GLU A 13 15.00 3.07 6.86
CA GLU A 13 15.04 4.45 7.36
C GLU A 13 14.51 5.45 6.31
N SER A 14 14.91 5.28 5.05
CA SER A 14 14.41 6.13 3.93
C SER A 14 12.93 5.92 3.68
N MET A 15 12.43 4.70 3.86
CA MET A 15 11.00 4.39 3.72
C MET A 15 10.19 5.04 4.85
N ILE A 16 10.66 4.97 6.10
CA ILE A 16 10.02 5.61 7.26
C ILE A 16 9.95 7.13 7.04
N GLU A 17 11.06 7.74 6.60
CA GLU A 17 11.11 9.17 6.28
C GLU A 17 10.02 9.54 5.26
N LEU A 18 9.99 8.83 4.12
CA LEU A 18 9.01 9.09 3.07
C LEU A 18 7.56 8.82 3.50
N TYR A 19 7.34 7.77 4.28
CA TYR A 19 6.02 7.44 4.79
C TYR A 19 5.50 8.55 5.71
N LYS A 20 6.34 9.05 6.61
CA LYS A 20 5.99 10.15 7.53
C LYS A 20 5.76 11.46 6.77
N GLU A 21 6.54 11.73 5.74
CA GLU A 21 6.41 12.96 4.94
C GLU A 21 5.11 12.99 4.10
N TYR A 22 4.67 11.84 3.54
CA TYR A 22 3.64 11.83 2.51
C TYR A 22 2.36 11.07 2.85
N LEU A 23 2.38 10.18 3.83
CA LEU A 23 1.22 9.34 4.17
C LEU A 23 0.72 9.60 5.59
N ASN A 24 1.57 9.47 6.60
CA ASN A 24 1.15 9.59 7.98
C ASN A 24 2.34 9.82 8.91
N ASP A 25 2.30 10.89 9.70
CA ASP A 25 3.34 11.25 10.68
C ASP A 25 2.94 10.95 12.13
N GLY A 26 1.91 10.13 12.34
CA GLY A 26 1.42 9.75 13.66
C GLY A 26 2.50 9.15 14.58
N GLU A 27 2.27 9.24 15.89
CA GLU A 27 3.23 8.90 16.94
C GLU A 27 3.81 7.48 16.83
N PHE A 28 2.98 6.53 16.38
CA PHE A 28 3.35 5.10 16.32
C PHE A 28 3.78 4.61 14.93
N VAL A 29 3.77 5.46 13.91
CA VAL A 29 4.05 5.08 12.51
C VAL A 29 5.40 4.38 12.36
N GLU A 30 6.45 4.95 12.93
CA GLU A 30 7.79 4.36 12.84
C GLU A 30 7.84 2.98 13.50
N GLN A 31 7.27 2.84 14.70
CA GLN A 31 7.26 1.57 15.42
C GLN A 31 6.48 0.51 14.65
N GLU A 32 5.35 0.87 14.05
CA GLU A 32 4.51 -0.04 13.28
C GLU A 32 5.20 -0.49 11.99
N LEU A 33 5.84 0.43 11.25
CA LEU A 33 6.59 0.06 10.05
C LEU A 33 7.76 -0.88 10.37
N ARG A 34 8.49 -0.63 11.45
CA ARG A 34 9.55 -1.53 11.90
C ARG A 34 9.01 -2.91 12.28
N ARG A 35 7.88 -2.96 12.97
CA ARG A 35 7.21 -4.22 13.33
C ARG A 35 6.77 -4.98 12.08
N LYS A 36 6.05 -4.34 11.16
CA LYS A 36 5.60 -4.95 9.88
C LYS A 36 6.79 -5.48 9.08
N TYR A 37 7.86 -4.70 8.98
CA TYR A 37 9.05 -5.09 8.24
C TYR A 37 9.67 -6.40 8.76
N VAL A 38 9.69 -6.59 10.08
CA VAL A 38 10.27 -7.78 10.72
C VAL A 38 9.31 -8.97 10.75
N GLU A 39 8.01 -8.73 11.00
CA GLU A 39 7.05 -9.78 11.35
C GLU A 39 6.16 -10.23 10.19
N CYS A 40 5.95 -9.39 9.16
CA CYS A 40 4.90 -9.60 8.15
C CYS A 40 5.40 -10.03 6.76
N ASP A 41 6.61 -10.63 6.65
CA ASP A 41 7.20 -10.95 5.32
C ASP A 41 7.05 -9.74 4.37
N TYR A 42 7.53 -8.59 4.84
CA TYR A 42 7.41 -7.31 4.16
C TYR A 42 8.37 -7.24 2.97
N THR A 43 7.90 -6.75 1.84
CA THR A 43 8.67 -6.70 0.61
C THR A 43 8.18 -5.56 -0.28
N GLY A 44 8.80 -5.36 -1.42
CA GLY A 44 8.36 -4.35 -2.37
C GLY A 44 9.46 -3.90 -3.33
N VAL A 45 9.18 -2.77 -3.99
CA VAL A 45 10.06 -2.17 -4.99
C VAL A 45 10.31 -0.71 -4.64
N LYS A 46 11.56 -0.28 -4.73
CA LYS A 46 11.99 1.11 -4.65
C LYS A 46 12.38 1.64 -6.03
N ALA A 47 12.11 2.91 -6.27
CA ALA A 47 12.61 3.68 -7.40
C ALA A 47 13.76 4.56 -6.90
N VAL A 48 14.93 4.49 -7.55
CA VAL A 48 16.11 5.27 -7.14
C VAL A 48 16.67 6.09 -8.30
N ASP A 49 17.14 7.30 -7.99
CA ASP A 49 17.87 8.17 -8.91
C ASP A 49 19.27 8.41 -8.33
N GLY A 50 20.24 7.62 -8.82
CA GLY A 50 21.54 7.53 -8.17
C GLY A 50 21.42 6.98 -6.75
N ASP A 51 21.87 7.74 -5.75
CA ASP A 51 21.79 7.35 -4.34
C ASP A 51 20.49 7.78 -3.64
N LYS A 52 19.59 8.47 -4.34
CA LYS A 52 18.37 9.00 -3.76
C LYS A 52 17.17 8.10 -4.04
N MET A 53 16.45 7.68 -2.99
CA MET A 53 15.16 7.02 -3.14
C MET A 53 14.12 8.04 -3.63
N ALA A 54 13.64 7.86 -4.85
CA ALA A 54 12.60 8.68 -5.48
C ALA A 54 11.20 8.27 -5.04
N GLY A 55 11.05 7.01 -4.61
CA GLY A 55 9.80 6.47 -4.09
C GLY A 55 9.90 4.98 -3.80
N PHE A 56 8.85 4.42 -3.21
CA PHE A 56 8.71 2.98 -2.98
C PHE A 56 7.26 2.53 -3.05
N ALA A 57 7.06 1.25 -3.33
CA ALA A 57 5.80 0.55 -3.18
C ALA A 57 6.07 -0.72 -2.36
N SER A 58 5.32 -0.91 -1.28
CA SER A 58 5.53 -2.01 -0.35
C SER A 58 4.31 -2.91 -0.24
N MET A 59 4.57 -4.19 0.07
CA MET A 59 3.62 -5.26 0.21
C MET A 59 3.87 -6.00 1.53
N ALA A 60 2.82 -6.23 2.30
CA ALA A 60 2.85 -7.07 3.51
C ALA A 60 2.11 -8.37 3.24
N LYS A 61 2.62 -9.51 3.74
CA LYS A 61 1.95 -10.79 3.57
C LYS A 61 0.70 -10.88 4.44
N GLY A 62 -0.37 -11.35 3.84
CA GLY A 62 -1.69 -11.50 4.47
C GLY A 62 -2.68 -10.45 4.02
N LEU A 63 -3.86 -10.47 4.65
CA LEU A 63 -4.86 -9.42 4.56
C LEU A 63 -4.63 -8.46 5.73
N ASP A 64 -4.16 -7.26 5.42
CA ASP A 64 -3.84 -6.23 6.41
C ASP A 64 -4.52 -4.92 6.00
N PHE A 65 -5.05 -4.19 6.96
CA PHE A 65 -5.73 -2.91 6.74
C PHE A 65 -5.06 -1.84 7.59
N THR A 66 -5.25 -0.58 7.21
CA THR A 66 -4.74 0.58 7.96
C THR A 66 -5.14 0.51 9.44
N TYR A 67 -6.33 -0.02 9.74
CA TYR A 67 -6.79 -0.37 11.09
C TYR A 67 -7.87 -1.47 11.02
N PRO A 68 -8.22 -2.15 12.16
CA PRO A 68 -9.06 -3.34 12.13
C PRO A 68 -10.46 -3.11 11.53
N HIS A 69 -10.83 -3.94 10.56
CA HIS A 69 -12.15 -4.01 9.93
C HIS A 69 -12.66 -5.45 9.92
N PRO A 70 -13.11 -6.02 11.08
CA PRO A 70 -13.37 -7.44 11.23
C PRO A 70 -14.36 -8.02 10.20
N GLU A 71 -15.46 -7.29 9.91
CA GLU A 71 -16.48 -7.76 8.96
C GLU A 71 -15.96 -7.80 7.51
N LEU A 72 -15.16 -6.81 7.10
CA LEU A 72 -14.54 -6.76 5.79
C LEU A 72 -13.48 -7.86 5.67
N GLU A 73 -12.67 -8.01 6.70
CA GLU A 73 -11.63 -9.05 6.76
C GLU A 73 -12.24 -10.45 6.65
N GLU A 74 -13.34 -10.73 7.37
CA GLU A 74 -14.04 -12.02 7.28
C GLU A 74 -14.54 -12.31 5.85
N ARG A 75 -15.13 -11.31 5.18
CA ARG A 75 -15.59 -11.45 3.79
C ARG A 75 -14.42 -11.74 2.82
N LEU A 76 -13.31 -11.05 2.96
CA LEU A 76 -12.16 -11.25 2.10
C LEU A 76 -11.45 -12.57 2.37
N ARG A 77 -11.35 -12.99 3.63
CA ARG A 77 -10.83 -14.31 4.00
C ARG A 77 -11.64 -15.45 3.39
N ALA A 78 -12.96 -15.30 3.27
CA ALA A 78 -13.81 -16.29 2.60
C ALA A 78 -13.55 -16.40 1.07
N ILE A 79 -12.97 -15.35 0.44
CA ILE A 79 -12.59 -15.39 -0.97
C ILE A 79 -11.18 -15.95 -1.16
N VAL A 80 -10.27 -15.55 -0.28
CA VAL A 80 -8.84 -15.94 -0.34
C VAL A 80 -8.64 -17.38 0.14
N GLU A 81 -9.45 -17.84 1.12
CA GLU A 81 -9.33 -19.15 1.76
C GLU A 81 -7.91 -19.38 2.29
N ASP A 82 -7.27 -20.49 1.84
CA ASP A 82 -5.90 -20.87 2.23
C ASP A 82 -4.84 -20.39 1.20
N ASP A 83 -5.24 -19.61 0.20
CA ASP A 83 -4.33 -19.10 -0.82
C ASP A 83 -3.41 -18.00 -0.26
N ILE A 84 -2.24 -17.85 -0.87
CA ILE A 84 -1.29 -16.80 -0.48
C ILE A 84 -1.80 -15.45 -0.96
N ALA A 85 -2.00 -14.53 -0.02
CA ALA A 85 -2.36 -13.14 -0.27
C ALA A 85 -1.28 -12.18 0.26
N TYR A 86 -1.18 -11.04 -0.40
CA TYR A 86 -0.41 -9.88 0.06
C TYR A 86 -1.29 -8.64 0.02
N THR A 87 -1.03 -7.69 0.92
CA THR A 87 -1.66 -6.37 0.92
C THR A 87 -0.66 -5.32 0.46
N GLY A 88 -1.07 -4.45 -0.46
CA GLY A 88 -0.34 -3.22 -0.76
C GLY A 88 -0.39 -2.29 0.46
N ASP A 89 0.74 -2.16 1.15
CA ASP A 89 0.82 -1.40 2.40
C ASP A 89 1.02 0.10 2.16
N ALA A 90 1.93 0.47 1.27
CA ALA A 90 2.20 1.86 0.93
C ALA A 90 2.67 2.02 -0.52
N VAL A 91 2.33 3.15 -1.12
CA VAL A 91 2.98 3.67 -2.32
C VAL A 91 3.29 5.15 -2.14
N VAL A 92 4.54 5.51 -2.26
CA VAL A 92 5.03 6.89 -2.10
C VAL A 92 5.94 7.25 -3.25
N VAL A 93 5.75 8.43 -3.82
CA VAL A 93 6.67 9.05 -4.79
C VAL A 93 6.93 10.48 -4.35
N ARG A 94 8.20 10.87 -4.19
CA ARG A 94 8.58 12.25 -3.87
C ARG A 94 7.99 13.22 -4.89
N GLU A 95 7.57 14.39 -4.42
CA GLU A 95 6.83 15.36 -5.22
C GLU A 95 7.55 15.71 -6.54
N GLU A 96 8.85 15.95 -6.48
CA GLU A 96 9.67 16.30 -7.65
C GLU A 96 9.79 15.20 -8.72
N TYR A 97 9.41 13.96 -8.38
CA TYR A 97 9.42 12.82 -9.30
C TYR A 97 8.02 12.42 -9.80
N ARG A 98 6.94 13.03 -9.27
CA ARG A 98 5.57 12.73 -9.67
C ARG A 98 5.29 13.05 -11.13
N GLY A 99 4.23 12.48 -11.69
CA GLY A 99 3.83 12.70 -13.09
C GLY A 99 4.70 11.99 -14.14
N ASN A 100 5.66 11.16 -13.73
CA ASN A 100 6.56 10.41 -14.61
C ASN A 100 6.28 8.89 -14.67
N GLY A 101 5.13 8.45 -14.19
CA GLY A 101 4.72 7.04 -14.24
C GLY A 101 5.48 6.12 -13.27
N ILE A 102 6.20 6.68 -12.28
CA ILE A 102 7.04 5.91 -11.35
C ILE A 102 6.21 4.95 -10.50
N SER A 103 5.07 5.38 -9.94
CA SER A 103 4.18 4.52 -9.16
C SER A 103 3.67 3.35 -9.97
N HIS A 104 3.21 3.61 -11.20
CA HIS A 104 2.76 2.57 -12.12
C HIS A 104 3.85 1.53 -12.37
N ARG A 105 5.07 1.98 -12.66
CA ARG A 105 6.20 1.09 -12.89
C ARG A 105 6.58 0.28 -11.65
N MET A 106 6.55 0.88 -10.45
CA MET A 106 6.77 0.16 -9.20
C MET A 106 5.73 -0.94 -9.00
N PHE A 107 4.44 -0.68 -9.29
CA PHE A 107 3.41 -1.71 -9.17
C PHE A 107 3.56 -2.84 -10.20
N GLU A 108 3.99 -2.55 -11.44
CA GLU A 108 4.34 -3.60 -12.40
C GLU A 108 5.45 -4.53 -11.88
N GLU A 109 6.48 -3.98 -11.26
CA GLU A 109 7.56 -4.77 -10.66
C GLU A 109 7.08 -5.49 -9.38
N CYS A 110 6.23 -4.87 -8.55
CA CYS A 110 5.58 -5.53 -7.42
C CYS A 110 4.74 -6.73 -7.88
N TYR A 111 3.97 -6.60 -8.96
CA TYR A 111 3.19 -7.70 -9.51
C TYR A 111 4.08 -8.91 -9.88
N LYS A 112 5.19 -8.68 -10.56
CA LYS A 112 6.17 -9.73 -10.89
C LYS A 112 6.70 -10.41 -9.63
N LEU A 113 7.10 -9.60 -8.63
CA LEU A 113 7.58 -10.09 -7.35
C LEU A 113 6.50 -10.93 -6.62
N MET A 114 5.23 -10.51 -6.66
CA MET A 114 4.14 -11.27 -6.07
C MET A 114 3.90 -12.60 -6.81
N CYS A 115 4.01 -12.63 -8.13
CA CYS A 115 3.95 -13.87 -8.91
C CYS A 115 5.10 -14.83 -8.56
N GLU A 116 6.33 -14.34 -8.40
CA GLU A 116 7.49 -15.12 -7.94
C GLU A 116 7.27 -15.72 -6.54
N ARG A 117 6.59 -14.97 -5.64
CA ARG A 117 6.20 -15.41 -4.30
C ARG A 117 4.95 -16.30 -4.28
N LYS A 118 4.39 -16.62 -5.44
CA LYS A 118 3.17 -17.42 -5.61
C LYS A 118 1.95 -16.83 -4.90
N ALA A 119 1.90 -15.52 -4.78
CA ALA A 119 0.72 -14.83 -4.29
C ALA A 119 -0.41 -14.97 -5.31
N LYS A 120 -1.55 -15.51 -4.91
CA LYS A 120 -2.75 -15.60 -5.76
C LYS A 120 -3.64 -14.38 -5.64
N TYR A 121 -3.51 -13.64 -4.55
CA TYR A 121 -4.30 -12.44 -4.32
C TYR A 121 -3.44 -11.28 -3.85
N ILE A 122 -3.80 -10.07 -4.30
CA ILE A 122 -3.25 -8.81 -3.83
C ILE A 122 -4.42 -7.93 -3.42
N LEU A 123 -4.44 -7.54 -2.13
CA LEU A 123 -5.39 -6.58 -1.57
C LEU A 123 -4.83 -5.17 -1.74
N THR A 124 -5.68 -4.23 -2.14
CA THR A 124 -5.36 -2.80 -2.11
C THR A 124 -6.42 -2.03 -1.35
N GLU A 125 -5.99 -1.10 -0.51
CA GLU A 125 -6.80 -0.13 0.19
C GLU A 125 -6.49 1.25 -0.41
N LEU A 126 -7.32 1.69 -1.36
CA LEU A 126 -7.09 2.92 -2.09
C LEU A 126 -7.81 4.08 -1.41
N TRP A 127 -7.07 5.10 -1.05
CA TRP A 127 -7.62 6.31 -0.48
C TRP A 127 -8.43 7.09 -1.50
N ILE A 128 -9.66 7.46 -1.12
CA ILE A 128 -10.53 8.36 -1.86
C ILE A 128 -10.59 9.68 -1.10
N TYR A 129 -10.00 10.73 -1.67
CA TYR A 129 -9.97 12.05 -1.06
C TYR A 129 -11.36 12.71 -1.06
N PRO A 130 -11.62 13.68 -0.17
CA PRO A 130 -12.81 14.51 -0.28
C PRO A 130 -12.87 15.14 -1.68
N GLY A 131 -13.94 14.83 -2.43
CA GLY A 131 -14.04 15.22 -3.85
C GLY A 131 -13.94 14.07 -4.83
N GLY A 132 -13.58 12.86 -4.36
CA GLY A 132 -13.64 11.63 -5.15
C GLY A 132 -12.36 11.27 -5.91
N ASP A 133 -11.26 12.01 -5.72
CA ASP A 133 -9.98 11.68 -6.34
C ASP A 133 -9.32 10.47 -5.68
N ILE A 134 -8.81 9.54 -6.50
CA ILE A 134 -8.12 8.31 -6.07
C ILE A 134 -6.72 8.32 -6.68
N PRO A 135 -5.70 8.85 -6.00
CA PRO A 135 -4.38 9.09 -6.59
C PRO A 135 -3.66 7.86 -7.14
N ALA A 136 -3.94 6.67 -6.60
CA ALA A 136 -3.29 5.43 -7.00
C ALA A 136 -4.11 4.58 -7.99
N GLU A 137 -5.32 5.03 -8.40
CA GLU A 137 -6.26 4.20 -9.20
C GLU A 137 -5.62 3.61 -10.46
N ASP A 138 -4.98 4.45 -11.27
CA ASP A 138 -4.35 3.99 -12.51
C ASP A 138 -3.15 3.06 -12.25
N SER A 139 -2.46 3.23 -11.13
CA SER A 139 -1.24 2.48 -10.82
C SER A 139 -1.54 1.03 -10.43
N VAL A 140 -2.66 0.77 -9.75
CA VAL A 140 -3.02 -0.59 -9.29
C VAL A 140 -3.60 -1.48 -10.39
N LEU A 141 -3.94 -0.93 -11.56
CA LEU A 141 -4.47 -1.71 -12.69
C LEU A 141 -3.52 -2.82 -13.17
N SER A 142 -2.22 -2.69 -12.87
CA SER A 142 -1.21 -3.70 -13.20
C SER A 142 -1.18 -4.90 -12.23
N LEU A 143 -1.92 -4.87 -11.11
CA LEU A 143 -1.84 -5.90 -10.06
C LEU A 143 -2.67 -7.17 -10.33
N GLY A 144 -3.25 -7.29 -11.54
CA GLY A 144 -4.05 -8.44 -11.92
C GLY A 144 -5.54 -8.12 -12.06
N ARG A 145 -6.37 -9.18 -12.13
CA ARG A 145 -7.81 -9.02 -12.35
C ARG A 145 -8.55 -8.75 -11.04
N VAL A 146 -9.27 -7.64 -10.95
CA VAL A 146 -10.15 -7.35 -9.81
C VAL A 146 -11.23 -8.43 -9.68
N VAL A 147 -11.30 -9.11 -8.55
CA VAL A 147 -12.31 -10.13 -8.21
C VAL A 147 -13.26 -9.69 -7.11
N TYR A 148 -12.89 -8.65 -6.37
CA TYR A 148 -13.73 -7.97 -5.39
C TYR A 148 -13.44 -6.48 -5.42
N ARG A 149 -14.48 -5.66 -5.26
CA ARG A 149 -14.37 -4.20 -5.11
C ARG A 149 -15.50 -3.69 -4.22
N GLU A 150 -15.17 -2.86 -3.25
CA GLU A 150 -16.13 -2.19 -2.37
C GLU A 150 -15.68 -0.75 -2.11
N TYR A 151 -16.64 0.18 -2.21
CA TYR A 151 -16.45 1.58 -1.83
C TYR A 151 -17.06 1.79 -0.45
N ILE A 152 -16.25 2.29 0.49
CA ILE A 152 -16.66 2.48 1.88
C ILE A 152 -16.51 3.95 2.23
N GLU A 153 -17.65 4.63 2.45
CA GLU A 153 -17.67 6.03 2.88
C GLU A 153 -17.14 6.18 4.29
N ASP A 154 -16.48 7.32 4.57
CA ASP A 154 -15.91 7.64 5.89
C ASP A 154 -15.04 6.53 6.48
N PHE A 155 -14.37 5.77 5.62
CA PHE A 155 -13.56 4.62 6.03
C PHE A 155 -12.50 5.01 7.06
N TYR A 156 -11.87 6.17 6.90
CA TYR A 156 -10.78 6.65 7.73
C TYR A 156 -11.20 7.57 8.89
N LYS A 157 -12.49 7.64 9.22
CA LYS A 157 -13.03 8.55 10.26
C LYS A 157 -12.43 8.33 11.66
N ASP A 158 -11.94 7.13 11.93
CA ASP A 158 -11.44 6.70 13.23
C ASP A 158 -9.90 6.63 13.30
N LEU A 159 -9.18 7.18 12.32
CA LEU A 159 -7.71 7.18 12.27
C LEU A 159 -7.05 7.70 13.54
N ASP A 160 -7.60 8.79 14.11
CA ASP A 160 -7.13 9.42 15.34
C ASP A 160 -7.14 8.48 16.54
N LYS A 161 -8.10 7.55 16.62
CA LYS A 161 -8.17 6.53 17.68
C LYS A 161 -6.99 5.55 17.66
N TYR A 162 -6.32 5.43 16.51
CA TYR A 162 -5.15 4.59 16.30
C TYR A 162 -3.84 5.38 16.24
N GLY A 163 -3.87 6.66 16.67
CA GLY A 163 -2.69 7.54 16.70
C GLY A 163 -2.19 7.93 15.30
N MET A 164 -3.08 7.91 14.31
CA MET A 164 -2.78 8.26 12.92
C MET A 164 -3.43 9.59 12.55
N THR A 165 -2.76 10.36 11.69
CA THR A 165 -3.25 11.65 11.17
C THR A 165 -3.39 11.58 9.65
N CYS A 166 -4.56 11.92 9.14
CA CYS A 166 -4.77 11.98 7.70
C CYS A 166 -3.99 13.15 7.07
N PRO A 167 -3.14 12.91 6.06
CA PRO A 167 -2.36 13.98 5.44
C PRO A 167 -3.20 15.00 4.68
N ILE A 168 -4.48 14.70 4.41
CA ILE A 168 -5.41 15.56 3.66
C ILE A 168 -6.36 16.31 4.60
N CYS A 169 -6.96 15.60 5.56
CA CYS A 169 -8.03 16.15 6.43
C CYS A 169 -7.53 16.55 7.82
N GLY A 170 -6.36 16.09 8.26
CA GLY A 170 -5.90 16.21 9.64
C GLY A 170 -6.65 15.23 10.58
N ASP A 171 -6.97 15.70 11.79
CA ASP A 171 -7.51 14.87 12.88
C ASP A 171 -8.94 14.36 12.66
N HIS A 172 -9.69 14.98 11.75
CA HIS A 172 -11.08 14.61 11.45
C HIS A 172 -11.20 14.16 10.01
N CYS A 173 -10.78 12.94 9.75
CA CYS A 173 -10.76 12.40 8.40
C CYS A 173 -12.18 12.06 7.90
N SER A 174 -12.49 12.53 6.67
CA SER A 174 -13.68 12.20 5.91
C SER A 174 -13.35 11.50 4.59
N CYS A 175 -12.16 10.97 4.47
CA CYS A 175 -11.78 10.18 3.31
C CYS A 175 -12.49 8.84 3.32
N SER A 176 -12.84 8.38 2.13
CA SER A 176 -13.41 7.06 1.88
C SER A 176 -12.33 6.10 1.39
N ALA A 177 -12.63 4.81 1.28
CA ALA A 177 -11.75 3.83 0.67
C ALA A 177 -12.41 3.11 -0.50
N CYS A 178 -11.61 2.75 -1.50
CA CYS A 178 -11.92 1.71 -2.45
C CYS A 178 -11.07 0.48 -2.11
N ILE A 179 -11.71 -0.57 -1.66
CA ILE A 179 -11.06 -1.84 -1.35
C ILE A 179 -11.15 -2.73 -2.58
N GLU A 180 -10.00 -3.16 -3.09
CA GLU A 180 -9.93 -4.07 -4.21
C GLU A 180 -9.14 -5.32 -3.86
N LEU A 181 -9.65 -6.48 -4.25
CA LEU A 181 -8.89 -7.73 -4.24
C LEU A 181 -8.61 -8.12 -5.70
N HIS A 182 -7.34 -8.17 -6.03
CA HIS A 182 -6.85 -8.55 -7.34
C HIS A 182 -6.42 -10.02 -7.33
N ARG A 183 -6.82 -10.77 -8.34
CA ARG A 183 -6.31 -12.13 -8.57
C ARG A 183 -5.17 -12.07 -9.58
N THR A 184 -4.03 -12.63 -9.19
CA THR A 184 -2.86 -12.77 -10.06
C THR A 184 -3.07 -13.90 -11.08
N GLU A 185 -2.14 -14.04 -12.04
CA GLU A 185 -2.13 -15.14 -13.02
C GLU A 185 -1.39 -16.40 -12.51
N VAL A 186 -1.07 -16.45 -11.22
CA VAL A 186 -0.42 -17.62 -10.61
C VAL A 186 -1.41 -18.77 -10.51
N GLU A 187 -1.05 -19.94 -11.08
CA GLU A 187 -1.82 -21.20 -11.04
C GLU A 187 -1.74 -21.90 -9.66
#